data_73eec2aa2f1682eb79ecb77bad3438e8
#
_entry.id   73eec2aa2f1682eb79ecb77bad3438e8
#
_cell.length_a   1.000
_cell.length_b   1.000
_cell.length_c   1.000
_cell.angle_alpha   90.00
_cell.angle_beta   90.00
_cell.angle_gamma   90.00
#
_symmetry.space_group_name_H-M   'P 1'
#
loop_
_entity.id
_entity.type
_entity.pdbx_description
1 polymer ?
#
loop_
_entity_poly.entity_id
_entity_poly.type
_entity_poly.pdbx_seq_one_letter_code
_entity_poly.pdbx_strand_id
1 'polypeptide(L)'
;MAGKPFKSLLWLGLIMSILAVMVPQASAKTVLVERIIARINNKIVTQRQYDKESANLHAQLAQQYSGAKLEEEFNAQSKNLLRDMIDQDLLVQKAADDDINVETDLIKRLDEIRQQYNLASLDALQQAVENEGINWEDFKDQIRRQLLQQQVISREVGGRIILTQADARKYFEAHKEQFDSPPGVHLAEILISTEKHSPAEAEKRAKKAMSDIQNGERFSDVAKELSDAPDAKEGGDIGFFKTGTIATEIANAIANVDVGEVSNIVKTQYGYMIFKVLEKRVGQTPTFDQVSNQVMNVMYDQRIRSDLRGFLTKLRNESSIRLAPGFVDTGAPPGGDQSD
;
A
#
# COMPACT_ATOMS: atom_id res chain seq x y z
N MET A 1 -43.14 -66.52 31.67
CA MET A 1 -42.32 -67.57 32.34
C MET A 1 -41.07 -66.81 32.83
N ALA A 2 -41.06 -66.56 34.06
CA ALA A 2 -40.28 -67.20 35.12
C ALA A 2 -38.80 -66.85 35.00
N GLY A 3 -38.06 -66.32 35.93
CA GLY A 3 -38.25 -66.20 37.34
C GLY A 3 -37.08 -65.41 37.91
N LYS A 4 -37.36 -64.80 39.01
CA LYS A 4 -36.40 -64.27 40.05
C LYS A 4 -35.55 -65.47 40.59
N PRO A 5 -34.58 -65.31 41.50
CA PRO A 5 -34.41 -64.28 42.51
C PRO A 5 -32.94 -64.01 42.99
N PHE A 6 -32.73 -62.90 43.76
CA PHE A 6 -32.17 -62.88 45.11
C PHE A 6 -30.67 -63.14 45.35
N LYS A 7 -29.96 -62.20 45.89
CA LYS A 7 -29.54 -62.10 47.32
C LYS A 7 -28.65 -60.92 47.63
N SER A 8 -29.12 -60.15 48.57
CA SER A 8 -28.44 -59.28 49.50
C SER A 8 -27.08 -59.76 49.98
N LEU A 9 -26.14 -58.88 50.24
CA LEU A 9 -25.40 -58.82 51.50
C LEU A 9 -24.78 -57.43 51.72
N LEU A 10 -25.09 -56.91 52.89
CA LEU A 10 -24.48 -55.75 53.54
C LEU A 10 -22.97 -55.87 53.61
N TRP A 11 -22.26 -54.74 53.44
CA TRP A 11 -21.09 -54.46 54.27
C TRP A 11 -21.06 -52.96 54.60
N LEU A 12 -21.04 -52.73 55.90
CA LEU A 12 -20.81 -51.49 56.65
C LEU A 12 -19.37 -51.05 56.46
N GLY A 13 -19.21 -49.75 56.41
CA GLY A 13 -17.99 -49.17 57.05
C GLY A 13 -17.11 -48.36 56.16
N LEU A 14 -17.12 -47.13 56.23
CA LEU A 14 -16.07 -46.18 56.60
C LEU A 14 -16.37 -44.80 56.02
N ILE A 15 -16.97 -43.96 56.88
CA ILE A 15 -17.03 -42.51 56.59
C ILE A 15 -15.62 -41.99 56.84
N MET A 16 -14.87 -41.79 55.74
CA MET A 16 -13.62 -41.04 55.76
C MET A 16 -13.93 -39.63 55.29
N SER A 17 -14.06 -38.72 56.26
CA SER A 17 -14.19 -37.28 56.04
C SER A 17 -12.96 -36.75 55.30
N ILE A 18 -13.04 -36.56 54.00
CA ILE A 18 -12.06 -35.80 53.21
C ILE A 18 -12.33 -34.32 53.50
N LEU A 19 -11.54 -33.75 54.40
CA LEU A 19 -11.42 -32.31 54.58
C LEU A 19 -10.77 -31.74 53.32
N ALA A 20 -11.60 -31.25 52.38
CA ALA A 20 -11.12 -30.54 51.21
C ALA A 20 -10.51 -29.22 51.70
N VAL A 21 -9.19 -29.18 51.83
CA VAL A 21 -8.43 -27.95 52.01
C VAL A 21 -8.61 -27.15 50.71
N MET A 22 -9.53 -26.16 50.73
CA MET A 22 -9.57 -25.12 49.71
C MET A 22 -8.27 -24.32 49.75
N VAL A 23 -7.30 -24.70 48.96
CA VAL A 23 -6.14 -23.86 48.66
C VAL A 23 -6.65 -22.70 47.82
N PRO A 24 -6.58 -21.44 48.28
CA PRO A 24 -6.92 -20.33 47.41
C PRO A 24 -5.95 -20.35 46.25
N GLN A 25 -6.44 -20.60 45.02
CA GLN A 25 -5.68 -20.37 43.82
C GLN A 25 -5.42 -18.86 43.75
N ALA A 26 -4.23 -18.46 44.18
CA ALA A 26 -3.72 -17.13 43.89
C ALA A 26 -3.66 -17.01 42.36
N SER A 27 -4.63 -16.32 41.78
CA SER A 27 -4.53 -15.85 40.40
C SER A 27 -3.28 -14.96 40.34
N ALA A 28 -2.18 -15.55 39.94
CA ALA A 28 -1.01 -14.77 39.57
C ALA A 28 -1.46 -13.79 38.46
N LYS A 29 -1.59 -12.51 38.82
CA LYS A 29 -1.68 -11.44 37.81
C LYS A 29 -0.42 -11.58 37.00
N THR A 30 -0.56 -12.07 35.77
CA THR A 30 0.51 -12.07 34.78
C THR A 30 0.80 -10.59 34.53
N VAL A 31 1.81 -10.05 35.19
CA VAL A 31 2.35 -8.73 34.84
C VAL A 31 2.99 -8.95 33.47
N LEU A 32 2.36 -8.44 32.46
CA LEU A 32 2.91 -8.43 31.09
C LEU A 32 4.17 -7.55 31.14
N VAL A 33 5.33 -8.17 31.32
CA VAL A 33 6.62 -7.46 31.24
C VAL A 33 6.87 -7.17 29.79
N GLU A 34 6.58 -5.95 29.39
CA GLU A 34 6.80 -5.49 28.00
C GLU A 34 8.31 -5.38 27.74
N ARG A 35 8.82 -6.14 26.78
CA ARG A 35 10.25 -6.11 26.42
C ARG A 35 10.58 -4.81 25.71
N ILE A 36 11.54 -4.06 26.24
CA ILE A 36 12.13 -2.89 25.54
C ILE A 36 13.13 -3.40 24.51
N ILE A 37 13.01 -2.97 23.26
CA ILE A 37 13.90 -3.35 22.16
C ILE A 37 14.82 -2.23 21.72
N ALA A 38 14.42 -0.98 21.93
CA ALA A 38 15.28 0.18 21.72
C ALA A 38 14.99 1.27 22.76
N ARG A 39 16.01 2.03 23.11
CA ARG A 39 15.90 3.27 23.87
C ARG A 39 16.51 4.40 23.06
N ILE A 40 15.75 5.48 22.87
CA ILE A 40 16.12 6.65 22.08
C ILE A 40 16.01 7.86 22.99
N ASN A 41 17.14 8.33 23.52
CA ASN A 41 17.17 9.35 24.59
C ASN A 41 16.31 8.88 25.80
N ASN A 42 15.19 9.57 26.08
CA ASN A 42 14.24 9.25 27.16
C ASN A 42 12.97 8.52 26.64
N LYS A 43 12.92 8.13 25.38
CA LYS A 43 11.84 7.32 24.80
C LYS A 43 12.26 5.86 24.68
N ILE A 44 11.28 4.98 24.64
CA ILE A 44 11.49 3.54 24.45
C ILE A 44 10.64 3.03 23.30
N VAL A 45 11.18 2.08 22.56
CA VAL A 45 10.43 1.23 21.62
C VAL A 45 10.29 -0.15 22.23
N THR A 46 9.07 -0.65 22.28
CA THR A 46 8.78 -1.96 22.86
C THR A 46 8.60 -3.02 21.77
N GLN A 47 8.76 -4.30 22.16
CA GLN A 47 8.53 -5.43 21.25
C GLN A 47 7.11 -5.37 20.65
N ARG A 48 6.10 -5.07 21.47
CA ARG A 48 4.71 -4.98 21.01
C ARG A 48 4.50 -3.89 19.98
N GLN A 49 5.15 -2.72 20.14
CA GLN A 49 5.09 -1.65 19.13
C GLN A 49 5.74 -2.10 17.82
N TYR A 50 6.89 -2.75 17.88
CA TYR A 50 7.57 -3.29 16.73
C TYR A 50 6.73 -4.36 16.00
N ASP A 51 6.15 -5.29 16.74
CA ASP A 51 5.30 -6.35 16.18
C ASP A 51 4.04 -5.77 15.52
N LYS A 52 3.45 -4.73 16.12
CA LYS A 52 2.31 -4.00 15.52
C LYS A 52 2.70 -3.33 14.20
N GLU A 53 3.83 -2.62 14.17
CA GLU A 53 4.30 -1.97 12.94
C GLU A 53 4.71 -3.00 11.87
N SER A 54 5.27 -4.13 12.27
CA SER A 54 5.57 -5.25 11.38
C SER A 54 4.29 -5.85 10.76
N ALA A 55 3.25 -6.02 11.56
CA ALA A 55 1.95 -6.48 11.07
C ALA A 55 1.29 -5.46 10.12
N ASN A 56 1.38 -4.16 10.44
CA ASN A 56 0.90 -3.07 9.58
C ASN A 56 1.61 -3.07 8.23
N LEU A 57 2.95 -3.19 8.23
CA LEU A 57 3.75 -3.29 7.00
C LEU A 57 3.31 -4.49 6.15
N HIS A 58 3.16 -5.66 6.77
CA HIS A 58 2.71 -6.85 6.05
C HIS A 58 1.31 -6.66 5.45
N ALA A 59 0.36 -6.11 6.22
CA ALA A 59 -1.00 -5.83 5.74
C ALA A 59 -1.02 -4.82 4.58
N GLN A 60 -0.19 -3.78 4.64
CA GLN A 60 -0.04 -2.80 3.56
C GLN A 60 0.51 -3.44 2.28
N LEU A 61 1.53 -4.29 2.40
CA LEU A 61 2.11 -5.00 1.25
C LEU A 61 1.13 -6.01 0.65
N ALA A 62 0.29 -6.66 1.47
CA ALA A 62 -0.73 -7.59 1.02
C ALA A 62 -1.81 -6.96 0.12
N GLN A 63 -1.96 -5.62 0.14
CA GLN A 63 -2.84 -4.90 -0.81
C GLN A 63 -2.27 -4.84 -2.22
N GLN A 64 -0.95 -5.00 -2.39
CA GLN A 64 -0.26 -4.86 -3.68
C GLN A 64 0.34 -6.18 -4.17
N TYR A 65 0.71 -7.06 -3.26
CA TYR A 65 1.42 -8.31 -3.55
C TYR A 65 0.72 -9.50 -2.91
N SER A 66 0.96 -10.71 -3.44
CA SER A 66 0.44 -11.95 -2.89
C SER A 66 1.47 -13.09 -3.00
N GLY A 67 1.28 -14.16 -2.22
CA GLY A 67 2.12 -15.35 -2.25
C GLY A 67 3.61 -15.06 -2.01
N ALA A 68 4.50 -15.70 -2.75
CA ALA A 68 5.95 -15.58 -2.56
C ALA A 68 6.48 -14.15 -2.73
N LYS A 69 5.83 -13.35 -3.59
CA LYS A 69 6.25 -11.95 -3.80
C LYS A 69 5.96 -11.06 -2.60
N LEU A 70 4.85 -11.29 -1.90
CA LEU A 70 4.54 -10.60 -0.64
C LEU A 70 5.63 -10.87 0.41
N GLU A 71 6.03 -12.13 0.58
CA GLU A 71 7.06 -12.48 1.57
C GLU A 71 8.44 -11.91 1.20
N GLU A 72 8.78 -11.89 -0.09
CA GLU A 72 10.03 -11.27 -0.58
C GLU A 72 10.08 -9.78 -0.23
N GLU A 73 9.01 -9.04 -0.55
CA GLU A 73 8.93 -7.59 -0.29
C GLU A 73 8.87 -7.30 1.21
N PHE A 74 8.13 -8.09 1.98
CA PHE A 74 8.10 -7.96 3.44
C PHE A 74 9.47 -8.19 4.06
N ASN A 75 10.17 -9.26 3.68
CA ASN A 75 11.53 -9.55 4.16
C ASN A 75 12.55 -8.46 3.76
N ALA A 76 12.37 -7.82 2.61
CA ALA A 76 13.25 -6.73 2.18
C ALA A 76 13.01 -5.46 3.01
N GLN A 77 11.75 -5.10 3.27
CA GLN A 77 11.40 -3.85 3.94
C GLN A 77 11.48 -3.94 5.47
N SER A 78 11.12 -5.09 6.06
CA SER A 78 11.16 -5.29 7.52
C SER A 78 12.55 -5.15 8.15
N LYS A 79 13.62 -5.36 7.36
CA LYS A 79 15.01 -5.12 7.79
C LYS A 79 15.25 -3.66 8.25
N ASN A 80 14.50 -2.74 7.68
CA ASN A 80 14.64 -1.30 7.97
C ASN A 80 13.60 -0.80 8.99
N LEU A 81 12.66 -1.65 9.40
CA LEU A 81 11.53 -1.23 10.23
C LEU A 81 11.97 -0.55 11.55
N LEU A 82 12.91 -1.15 12.27
CA LEU A 82 13.40 -0.56 13.53
C LEU A 82 14.13 0.76 13.28
N ARG A 83 14.92 0.87 12.22
CA ARG A 83 15.53 2.13 11.79
C ARG A 83 14.47 3.20 11.56
N ASP A 84 13.41 2.86 10.83
CA ASP A 84 12.37 3.81 10.47
C ASP A 84 11.56 4.26 11.70
N MET A 85 11.32 3.35 12.66
CA MET A 85 10.70 3.69 13.95
C MET A 85 11.59 4.63 14.77
N ILE A 86 12.90 4.40 14.80
CA ILE A 86 13.85 5.27 15.50
C ILE A 86 13.87 6.65 14.84
N ASP A 87 13.96 6.73 13.51
CA ASP A 87 13.96 7.99 12.77
C ASP A 87 12.68 8.80 13.00
N GLN A 88 11.53 8.15 13.00
CA GLN A 88 10.24 8.78 13.30
C GLN A 88 10.20 9.35 14.73
N ASP A 89 10.70 8.61 15.72
CA ASP A 89 10.76 9.10 17.10
C ASP A 89 11.73 10.27 17.26
N LEU A 90 12.87 10.26 16.57
CA LEU A 90 13.81 11.39 16.56
C LEU A 90 13.18 12.65 15.97
N LEU A 91 12.42 12.53 14.87
CA LEU A 91 11.69 13.66 14.29
C LEU A 91 10.65 14.23 15.25
N VAL A 92 9.90 13.37 15.96
CA VAL A 92 8.92 13.82 16.95
C VAL A 92 9.60 14.50 18.14
N GLN A 93 10.74 13.99 18.62
CA GLN A 93 11.52 14.65 19.66
C GLN A 93 12.02 16.01 19.20
N LYS A 94 12.53 16.09 17.97
CA LYS A 94 12.97 17.38 17.38
C LYS A 94 11.82 18.37 17.27
N ALA A 95 10.59 17.89 16.94
CA ALA A 95 9.42 18.77 16.93
C ALA A 95 9.13 19.37 18.32
N ALA A 96 9.29 18.57 19.38
CA ALA A 96 9.12 19.02 20.75
C ALA A 96 10.23 20.02 21.17
N ASP A 97 11.49 19.76 20.80
CA ASP A 97 12.61 20.66 21.08
C ASP A 97 12.47 22.01 20.37
N ASP A 98 11.77 22.04 19.23
CA ASP A 98 11.50 23.24 18.44
C ASP A 98 10.15 23.91 18.76
N ASP A 99 9.45 23.47 19.80
CA ASP A 99 8.11 23.96 20.20
C ASP A 99 7.08 23.94 19.05
N ILE A 100 7.16 22.94 18.15
CA ILE A 100 6.23 22.81 17.03
C ILE A 100 4.87 22.36 17.54
N ASN A 101 3.83 23.13 17.23
CA ASN A 101 2.42 22.81 17.54
C ASN A 101 1.65 22.55 16.25
N VAL A 102 0.92 21.43 16.22
CA VAL A 102 0.13 20.98 15.06
C VAL A 102 -1.36 20.79 15.38
N GLU A 103 -1.86 21.27 16.50
CA GLU A 103 -3.26 21.02 16.92
C GLU A 103 -4.28 21.58 15.91
N THR A 104 -4.01 22.74 15.32
CA THR A 104 -4.86 23.29 14.27
C THR A 104 -4.84 22.41 13.00
N ASP A 105 -3.68 21.90 12.63
CA ASP A 105 -3.54 21.03 11.46
C ASP A 105 -4.13 19.64 11.72
N LEU A 106 -4.08 19.15 12.96
CA LEU A 106 -4.75 17.93 13.38
C LEU A 106 -6.27 18.03 13.17
N ILE A 107 -6.89 19.15 13.62
CA ILE A 107 -8.33 19.35 13.43
C ILE A 107 -8.68 19.38 11.95
N LYS A 108 -7.91 20.10 11.13
CA LYS A 108 -8.11 20.13 9.67
C LYS A 108 -7.99 18.74 9.06
N ARG A 109 -6.95 17.98 9.46
CA ARG A 109 -6.72 16.64 8.93
C ARG A 109 -7.84 15.66 9.29
N LEU A 110 -8.37 15.74 10.51
CA LEU A 110 -9.54 14.96 10.93
C LEU A 110 -10.77 15.33 10.11
N ASP A 111 -10.97 16.61 9.81
CA ASP A 111 -12.10 17.05 8.97
C ASP A 111 -11.93 16.59 7.50
N GLU A 112 -10.73 16.63 6.95
CA GLU A 112 -10.45 16.07 5.62
C GLU A 112 -10.78 14.58 5.55
N ILE A 113 -10.37 13.80 6.55
CA ILE A 113 -10.69 12.36 6.64
C ILE A 113 -12.21 12.18 6.73
N ARG A 114 -12.89 12.94 7.58
CA ARG A 114 -14.35 12.93 7.69
C ARG A 114 -15.03 13.15 6.33
N GLN A 115 -14.59 14.16 5.58
CA GLN A 115 -15.13 14.47 4.25
C GLN A 115 -14.84 13.36 3.24
N GLN A 116 -13.63 12.81 3.24
CA GLN A 116 -13.23 11.72 2.34
C GLN A 116 -14.10 10.47 2.50
N TYR A 117 -14.53 10.18 3.73
CA TYR A 117 -15.43 9.06 4.03
C TYR A 117 -16.93 9.45 4.06
N ASN A 118 -17.26 10.67 3.63
CA ASN A 118 -18.64 11.21 3.59
C ASN A 118 -19.36 11.11 4.94
N LEU A 119 -18.65 11.31 6.04
CA LEU A 119 -19.22 11.26 7.38
C LEU A 119 -19.81 12.63 7.77
N ALA A 120 -20.94 12.61 8.51
CA ALA A 120 -21.70 13.81 8.82
C ALA A 120 -21.00 14.75 9.83
N SER A 121 -20.20 14.18 10.75
CA SER A 121 -19.56 14.94 11.84
C SER A 121 -18.24 14.25 12.28
N LEU A 122 -17.44 14.95 13.09
CA LEU A 122 -16.28 14.36 13.74
C LEU A 122 -16.66 13.26 14.73
N ASP A 123 -17.81 13.36 15.39
CA ASP A 123 -18.33 12.30 16.26
C ASP A 123 -18.64 11.02 15.45
N ALA A 124 -19.16 11.18 14.22
CA ALA A 124 -19.37 10.05 13.32
C ALA A 124 -18.03 9.42 12.87
N LEU A 125 -17.00 10.22 12.68
CA LEU A 125 -15.62 9.72 12.42
C LEU A 125 -15.08 8.97 13.63
N GLN A 126 -15.24 9.51 14.84
CA GLN A 126 -14.83 8.82 16.06
C GLN A 126 -15.52 7.46 16.18
N GLN A 127 -16.83 7.40 16.01
CA GLN A 127 -17.59 6.14 16.06
C GLN A 127 -17.12 5.14 15.01
N ALA A 128 -16.83 5.60 13.78
CA ALA A 128 -16.33 4.75 12.73
C ALA A 128 -14.96 4.14 13.10
N VAL A 129 -14.03 4.93 13.65
CA VAL A 129 -12.71 4.49 14.12
C VAL A 129 -12.84 3.48 15.27
N GLU A 130 -13.71 3.76 16.25
CA GLU A 130 -13.95 2.89 17.41
C GLU A 130 -14.61 1.56 17.01
N ASN A 131 -15.49 1.58 16.01
CA ASN A 131 -16.12 0.37 15.44
C ASN A 131 -15.11 -0.56 14.77
N GLU A 132 -14.02 -0.02 14.22
CA GLU A 132 -12.88 -0.80 13.72
C GLU A 132 -11.94 -1.29 14.84
N GLY A 133 -12.30 -1.06 16.12
CA GLY A 133 -11.52 -1.47 17.27
C GLY A 133 -10.30 -0.61 17.57
N ILE A 134 -10.21 0.58 16.97
CA ILE A 134 -9.10 1.53 17.17
C ILE A 134 -9.51 2.54 18.25
N ASN A 135 -8.64 2.76 19.23
CA ASN A 135 -8.87 3.81 20.22
C ASN A 135 -8.78 5.20 19.56
N TRP A 136 -9.76 6.08 19.86
CA TRP A 136 -9.82 7.42 19.25
C TRP A 136 -8.60 8.29 19.59
N GLU A 137 -8.10 8.25 20.82
CA GLU A 137 -6.92 9.02 21.22
C GLU A 137 -5.67 8.50 20.50
N ASP A 138 -5.50 7.18 20.39
CA ASP A 138 -4.39 6.57 19.66
C ASP A 138 -4.42 6.95 18.17
N PHE A 139 -5.61 7.01 17.58
CA PHE A 139 -5.79 7.45 16.19
C PHE A 139 -5.38 8.92 16.00
N LYS A 140 -5.82 9.81 16.90
CA LYS A 140 -5.41 11.21 16.88
C LYS A 140 -3.90 11.38 17.09
N ASP A 141 -3.34 10.64 18.03
CA ASP A 141 -1.90 10.68 18.30
C ASP A 141 -1.06 10.21 17.12
N GLN A 142 -1.51 9.20 16.39
CA GLN A 142 -0.85 8.76 15.17
C GLN A 142 -0.84 9.89 14.11
N ILE A 143 -1.97 10.55 13.89
CA ILE A 143 -2.05 11.69 12.96
C ILE A 143 -1.18 12.84 13.44
N ARG A 144 -1.22 13.18 14.73
CA ARG A 144 -0.40 14.23 15.33
C ARG A 144 1.09 13.96 15.11
N ARG A 145 1.56 12.75 15.35
CA ARG A 145 2.95 12.34 15.10
C ARG A 145 3.35 12.52 13.64
N GLN A 146 2.49 12.12 12.70
CA GLN A 146 2.75 12.32 11.26
C GLN A 146 2.86 13.81 10.90
N LEU A 147 1.97 14.66 11.44
CA LEU A 147 2.01 16.11 11.22
C LEU A 147 3.26 16.73 11.81
N LEU A 148 3.68 16.34 13.01
CA LEU A 148 4.92 16.80 13.64
C LEU A 148 6.15 16.44 12.78
N GLN A 149 6.24 15.18 12.33
CA GLN A 149 7.32 14.72 11.45
C GLN A 149 7.36 15.52 10.14
N GLN A 150 6.20 15.68 9.50
CA GLN A 150 6.09 16.46 8.26
C GLN A 150 6.51 17.92 8.46
N GLN A 151 6.12 18.53 9.57
CA GLN A 151 6.47 19.92 9.87
C GLN A 151 7.97 20.10 10.11
N VAL A 152 8.60 19.17 10.84
CA VAL A 152 10.06 19.16 11.03
C VAL A 152 10.78 19.01 9.68
N ILE A 153 10.37 18.03 8.87
CA ILE A 153 10.98 17.79 7.56
C ILE A 153 10.81 19.03 6.66
N SER A 154 9.61 19.61 6.63
CA SER A 154 9.34 20.81 5.85
C SER A 154 10.22 21.98 6.27
N ARG A 155 10.37 22.23 7.58
CA ARG A 155 11.13 23.35 8.12
C ARG A 155 12.63 23.14 8.00
N GLU A 156 13.13 21.99 8.44
CA GLU A 156 14.57 21.73 8.57
C GLU A 156 15.24 21.28 7.27
N VAL A 157 14.47 20.66 6.39
CA VAL A 157 14.96 20.12 5.10
C VAL A 157 14.34 20.88 3.93
N GLY A 158 13.02 20.82 3.77
CA GLY A 158 12.30 21.35 2.62
C GLY A 158 12.50 22.85 2.44
N GLY A 159 12.40 23.63 3.51
CA GLY A 159 12.57 25.09 3.48
C GLY A 159 13.98 25.58 3.12
N ARG A 160 14.98 24.70 3.13
CA ARG A 160 16.36 25.00 2.76
C ARG A 160 16.70 24.63 1.31
N ILE A 161 15.80 23.91 0.63
CA ILE A 161 16.01 23.50 -0.76
C ILE A 161 15.73 24.71 -1.67
N ILE A 162 16.76 25.20 -2.31
CA ILE A 162 16.66 26.26 -3.32
C ILE A 162 16.93 25.61 -4.67
N LEU A 163 15.93 25.66 -5.55
CA LEU A 163 16.03 25.20 -6.94
C LEU A 163 15.75 26.37 -7.86
N THR A 164 16.61 26.58 -8.84
CA THR A 164 16.43 27.65 -9.84
C THR A 164 15.90 27.08 -11.14
N GLN A 165 15.29 27.93 -11.97
CA GLN A 165 14.90 27.55 -13.34
C GLN A 165 16.11 27.15 -14.21
N ALA A 166 17.30 27.73 -13.92
CA ALA A 166 18.53 27.35 -14.59
C ALA A 166 18.96 25.91 -14.23
N ASP A 167 18.84 25.53 -12.96
CA ASP A 167 19.10 24.15 -12.50
C ASP A 167 18.11 23.18 -13.13
N ALA A 168 16.83 23.54 -13.16
CA ALA A 168 15.79 22.72 -13.74
C ALA A 168 16.01 22.52 -15.26
N ARG A 169 16.40 23.56 -15.99
CA ARG A 169 16.74 23.44 -17.40
C ARG A 169 17.95 22.54 -17.63
N LYS A 170 19.00 22.70 -16.83
CA LYS A 170 20.18 21.83 -16.89
C LYS A 170 19.84 20.37 -16.59
N TYR A 171 18.99 20.13 -15.58
CA TYR A 171 18.52 18.79 -15.26
C TYR A 171 17.72 18.17 -16.41
N PHE A 172 16.77 18.93 -16.96
CA PHE A 172 15.98 18.49 -18.12
C PHE A 172 16.86 18.11 -19.31
N GLU A 173 17.84 18.96 -19.66
CA GLU A 173 18.75 18.66 -20.79
C GLU A 173 19.55 17.36 -20.58
N ALA A 174 19.91 17.05 -19.32
CA ALA A 174 20.64 15.84 -18.97
C ALA A 174 19.76 14.57 -18.86
N HIS A 175 18.43 14.74 -18.75
CA HIS A 175 17.49 13.63 -18.45
C HIS A 175 16.23 13.68 -19.31
N LYS A 176 16.35 14.12 -20.58
CA LYS A 176 15.21 14.32 -21.50
C LYS A 176 14.31 13.08 -21.57
N GLU A 177 14.92 11.89 -21.61
CA GLU A 177 14.23 10.61 -21.69
C GLU A 177 13.28 10.34 -20.54
N GLN A 178 13.48 10.97 -19.38
CA GLN A 178 12.58 10.84 -18.21
C GLN A 178 11.27 11.60 -18.40
N PHE A 179 11.26 12.57 -19.29
CA PHE A 179 10.13 13.45 -19.57
C PHE A 179 9.48 13.17 -20.92
N ASP A 180 10.07 12.29 -21.72
CA ASP A 180 9.51 11.90 -23.02
C ASP A 180 8.13 11.26 -22.82
N SER A 181 7.21 11.66 -23.68
CA SER A 181 5.96 10.95 -23.86
C SER A 181 6.21 9.82 -24.87
N PRO A 182 6.30 8.56 -24.44
CA PRO A 182 6.59 7.47 -25.36
C PRO A 182 5.46 7.36 -26.39
N PRO A 183 5.79 7.00 -27.64
CA PRO A 183 4.77 6.66 -28.61
C PRO A 183 3.99 5.45 -28.12
N GLY A 184 2.71 5.39 -28.46
CA GLY A 184 1.88 4.28 -28.06
C GLY A 184 0.42 4.45 -28.44
N VAL A 185 -0.39 3.52 -27.99
CA VAL A 185 -1.82 3.48 -28.29
C VAL A 185 -2.63 3.20 -27.04
N HIS A 186 -3.76 3.86 -26.90
CA HIS A 186 -4.79 3.54 -25.90
C HIS A 186 -5.83 2.65 -26.56
N LEU A 187 -6.09 1.51 -25.97
CA LEU A 187 -6.94 0.47 -26.55
C LEU A 187 -8.11 0.13 -25.66
N ALA A 188 -9.19 -0.29 -26.29
CA ALA A 188 -10.23 -1.09 -25.65
C ALA A 188 -10.33 -2.44 -26.36
N GLU A 189 -10.75 -3.48 -25.65
CA GLU A 189 -10.89 -4.84 -26.18
C GLU A 189 -12.26 -5.47 -25.95
N ILE A 190 -12.62 -6.37 -26.82
CA ILE A 190 -13.66 -7.38 -26.60
C ILE A 190 -13.00 -8.74 -26.79
N LEU A 191 -12.99 -9.54 -25.75
CA LEU A 191 -12.51 -10.91 -25.78
C LEU A 191 -13.69 -11.88 -25.73
N ILE A 192 -13.76 -12.80 -26.67
CA ILE A 192 -14.65 -13.97 -26.60
C ILE A 192 -13.77 -15.20 -26.35
N SER A 193 -13.76 -15.67 -25.11
CA SER A 193 -12.81 -16.68 -24.63
C SER A 193 -13.20 -18.08 -25.12
N THR A 194 -12.22 -18.83 -25.61
CA THR A 194 -12.38 -20.27 -25.93
C THR A 194 -12.28 -21.17 -24.72
N GLU A 195 -11.98 -20.64 -23.53
CA GLU A 195 -12.11 -21.36 -22.27
C GLU A 195 -13.57 -21.43 -21.80
N LYS A 196 -14.35 -20.37 -22.09
CA LYS A 196 -15.77 -20.28 -21.69
C LYS A 196 -16.73 -20.81 -22.78
N HIS A 197 -16.32 -20.79 -24.04
CA HIS A 197 -17.13 -21.13 -25.21
C HIS A 197 -16.39 -22.13 -26.09
N SER A 198 -17.12 -23.01 -26.79
CA SER A 198 -16.48 -23.80 -27.85
C SER A 198 -15.92 -22.91 -28.95
N PRO A 199 -14.87 -23.32 -29.67
CA PRO A 199 -14.25 -22.46 -30.72
C PRO A 199 -15.28 -21.99 -31.78
N ALA A 200 -16.24 -22.80 -32.16
CA ALA A 200 -17.27 -22.42 -33.12
C ALA A 200 -18.25 -21.38 -32.53
N GLU A 201 -18.63 -21.54 -31.26
CA GLU A 201 -19.48 -20.57 -30.58
C GLU A 201 -18.77 -19.27 -30.32
N ALA A 202 -17.49 -19.30 -29.89
CA ALA A 202 -16.66 -18.11 -29.71
C ALA A 202 -16.53 -17.31 -31.01
N GLU A 203 -16.28 -17.99 -32.14
CA GLU A 203 -16.22 -17.32 -33.44
C GLU A 203 -17.56 -16.67 -33.82
N LYS A 204 -18.68 -17.38 -33.62
CA LYS A 204 -20.03 -16.86 -33.89
C LYS A 204 -20.33 -15.62 -33.05
N ARG A 205 -19.99 -15.64 -31.76
CA ARG A 205 -20.17 -14.51 -30.84
C ARG A 205 -19.27 -13.32 -31.20
N ALA A 206 -18.03 -13.56 -31.62
CA ALA A 206 -17.13 -12.50 -32.10
C ALA A 206 -17.67 -11.84 -33.38
N LYS A 207 -18.23 -12.64 -34.31
CA LYS A 207 -18.91 -12.13 -35.52
C LYS A 207 -20.16 -11.30 -35.17
N LYS A 208 -20.92 -11.74 -34.14
CA LYS A 208 -22.06 -10.95 -33.63
C LYS A 208 -21.56 -9.61 -33.08
N ALA A 209 -20.56 -9.60 -32.20
CA ALA A 209 -20.01 -8.37 -31.64
C ALA A 209 -19.54 -7.40 -32.74
N MET A 210 -18.84 -7.90 -33.74
CA MET A 210 -18.42 -7.11 -34.89
C MET A 210 -19.60 -6.54 -35.66
N SER A 211 -20.64 -7.33 -35.92
CA SER A 211 -21.85 -6.89 -36.61
C SER A 211 -22.60 -5.80 -35.84
N ASP A 212 -22.73 -5.97 -34.52
CA ASP A 212 -23.43 -4.99 -33.64
C ASP A 212 -22.69 -3.65 -33.67
N ILE A 213 -21.35 -3.65 -33.62
CA ILE A 213 -20.52 -2.45 -33.76
C ILE A 213 -20.68 -1.80 -35.16
N GLN A 214 -20.67 -2.60 -36.21
CA GLN A 214 -20.85 -2.11 -37.59
C GLN A 214 -22.26 -1.53 -37.81
N ASN A 215 -23.26 -2.01 -37.12
CA ASN A 215 -24.62 -1.47 -37.12
C ASN A 215 -24.78 -0.21 -36.26
N GLY A 216 -23.72 0.27 -35.62
CA GLY A 216 -23.69 1.55 -34.90
C GLY A 216 -23.84 1.42 -33.36
N GLU A 217 -23.83 0.22 -32.81
CA GLU A 217 -23.79 0.05 -31.37
C GLU A 217 -22.42 0.53 -30.83
N ARG A 218 -22.45 1.13 -29.62
CA ARG A 218 -21.20 1.61 -29.01
C ARG A 218 -20.34 0.42 -28.60
N PHE A 219 -19.06 0.45 -28.94
CA PHE A 219 -18.08 -0.57 -28.58
C PHE A 219 -18.15 -0.92 -27.08
N SER A 220 -18.23 0.09 -26.21
CA SER A 220 -18.33 -0.10 -24.77
C SER A 220 -19.57 -0.87 -24.30
N ASP A 221 -20.68 -0.74 -25.01
CA ASP A 221 -21.91 -1.45 -24.65
C ASP A 221 -21.85 -2.91 -25.12
N VAL A 222 -21.33 -3.13 -26.33
CA VAL A 222 -21.06 -4.46 -26.87
C VAL A 222 -20.02 -5.21 -26.01
N ALA A 223 -18.98 -4.48 -25.51
CA ALA A 223 -18.01 -5.05 -24.59
C ALA A 223 -18.67 -5.52 -23.28
N LYS A 224 -19.55 -4.69 -22.68
CA LYS A 224 -20.28 -5.05 -21.45
C LYS A 224 -21.20 -6.25 -21.62
N GLU A 225 -21.80 -6.40 -22.81
CA GLU A 225 -22.75 -7.48 -23.09
C GLU A 225 -22.08 -8.79 -23.48
N LEU A 226 -21.01 -8.73 -24.30
CA LEU A 226 -20.48 -9.91 -24.95
C LEU A 226 -19.07 -10.29 -24.55
N SER A 227 -18.27 -9.36 -24.00
CA SER A 227 -16.88 -9.64 -23.65
C SER A 227 -16.74 -10.52 -22.41
N ASP A 228 -15.84 -11.48 -22.50
CA ASP A 228 -15.42 -12.35 -21.39
C ASP A 228 -14.24 -11.80 -20.59
N ALA A 229 -13.67 -10.67 -21.02
CA ALA A 229 -12.52 -10.03 -20.39
C ALA A 229 -12.90 -9.41 -19.04
N PRO A 230 -11.96 -9.28 -18.09
CA PRO A 230 -12.20 -8.67 -16.78
C PRO A 230 -12.69 -7.21 -16.86
N ASP A 231 -12.18 -6.46 -17.84
CA ASP A 231 -12.48 -5.07 -18.12
C ASP A 231 -13.80 -4.84 -18.88
N ALA A 232 -14.54 -5.91 -19.22
CA ALA A 232 -15.83 -5.83 -19.90
C ALA A 232 -16.81 -4.84 -19.24
N LYS A 233 -16.86 -4.84 -17.89
CA LYS A 233 -17.74 -3.95 -17.11
C LYS A 233 -17.41 -2.46 -17.28
N GLU A 234 -16.16 -2.16 -17.56
CA GLU A 234 -15.63 -0.80 -17.80
C GLU A 234 -15.67 -0.45 -19.29
N GLY A 235 -16.33 -1.28 -20.11
CA GLY A 235 -16.48 -1.04 -21.54
C GLY A 235 -15.30 -1.54 -22.37
N GLY A 236 -14.47 -2.40 -21.79
CA GLY A 236 -13.31 -3.02 -22.43
C GLY A 236 -12.06 -2.14 -22.46
N ASP A 237 -12.00 -1.04 -21.69
CA ASP A 237 -10.82 -0.16 -21.66
C ASP A 237 -9.65 -0.87 -20.97
N ILE A 238 -8.57 -1.15 -21.74
CA ILE A 238 -7.35 -1.81 -21.28
C ILE A 238 -6.16 -0.85 -21.09
N GLY A 239 -6.42 0.46 -21.26
CA GLY A 239 -5.42 1.49 -20.99
C GLY A 239 -4.44 1.73 -22.13
N PHE A 240 -3.34 2.43 -21.77
CA PHE A 240 -2.32 2.87 -22.72
C PHE A 240 -1.14 1.91 -22.77
N PHE A 241 -0.75 1.52 -23.97
CA PHE A 241 0.41 0.66 -24.26
C PHE A 241 1.48 1.43 -25.00
N LYS A 242 2.71 1.36 -24.53
CA LYS A 242 3.87 1.92 -25.24
C LYS A 242 4.17 1.10 -26.49
N THR A 243 4.64 1.76 -27.53
CA THR A 243 5.12 1.05 -28.74
C THR A 243 6.19 0.03 -28.38
N GLY A 244 6.03 -1.20 -28.85
CA GLY A 244 6.95 -2.32 -28.59
C GLY A 244 6.65 -3.12 -27.30
N THR A 245 5.64 -2.74 -26.49
CA THR A 245 5.23 -3.53 -25.33
C THR A 245 4.00 -4.40 -25.59
N ILE A 246 3.32 -4.21 -26.72
CA ILE A 246 2.13 -4.98 -27.12
C ILE A 246 2.58 -6.26 -27.82
N ALA A 247 1.84 -7.35 -27.61
CA ALA A 247 2.03 -8.59 -28.36
C ALA A 247 1.95 -8.34 -29.87
N THR A 248 2.82 -9.02 -30.62
CA THR A 248 2.97 -8.79 -32.06
C THR A 248 1.65 -8.97 -32.82
N GLU A 249 0.83 -9.93 -32.44
CA GLU A 249 -0.48 -10.19 -33.06
C GLU A 249 -1.42 -8.99 -32.90
N ILE A 250 -1.45 -8.37 -31.72
CA ILE A 250 -2.27 -7.19 -31.43
C ILE A 250 -1.71 -5.99 -32.19
N ALA A 251 -0.39 -5.78 -32.13
CA ALA A 251 0.27 -4.68 -32.84
C ALA A 251 -0.05 -4.71 -34.35
N ASN A 252 0.00 -5.89 -34.96
CA ASN A 252 -0.33 -6.08 -36.38
C ASN A 252 -1.82 -5.80 -36.65
N ALA A 253 -2.71 -6.21 -35.74
CA ALA A 253 -4.15 -6.02 -35.93
C ALA A 253 -4.57 -4.54 -35.90
N ILE A 254 -3.86 -3.70 -35.14
CA ILE A 254 -4.17 -2.27 -34.96
C ILE A 254 -3.28 -1.34 -35.82
N ALA A 255 -2.31 -1.88 -36.56
CA ALA A 255 -1.32 -1.08 -37.31
C ALA A 255 -1.97 -0.03 -38.24
N ASN A 256 -3.02 -0.44 -38.94
CA ASN A 256 -3.76 0.37 -39.90
C ASN A 256 -5.15 0.80 -39.42
N VAL A 257 -5.44 0.72 -38.12
CA VAL A 257 -6.73 1.12 -37.56
C VAL A 257 -6.61 2.56 -37.05
N ASP A 258 -7.44 3.47 -37.52
CA ASP A 258 -7.42 4.86 -37.08
C ASP A 258 -8.07 5.08 -35.71
N VAL A 259 -7.81 6.24 -35.10
CA VAL A 259 -8.41 6.59 -33.78
C VAL A 259 -9.93 6.62 -33.91
N GLY A 260 -10.61 5.92 -33.01
CA GLY A 260 -12.06 5.72 -33.01
C GLY A 260 -12.53 4.48 -33.79
N GLU A 261 -11.68 3.88 -34.61
CA GLU A 261 -12.00 2.70 -35.42
C GLU A 261 -11.70 1.39 -34.65
N VAL A 262 -12.20 0.29 -35.20
CA VAL A 262 -12.04 -1.07 -34.64
C VAL A 262 -11.22 -1.95 -35.58
N SER A 263 -10.45 -2.87 -35.02
CA SER A 263 -9.71 -3.88 -35.76
C SER A 263 -10.65 -4.92 -36.39
N ASN A 264 -10.13 -5.73 -37.26
CA ASN A 264 -10.74 -7.01 -37.63
C ASN A 264 -10.73 -7.96 -36.42
N ILE A 265 -11.51 -9.03 -36.47
CA ILE A 265 -11.50 -10.11 -35.48
C ILE A 265 -10.11 -10.79 -35.50
N VAL A 266 -9.43 -10.80 -34.37
CA VAL A 266 -8.10 -11.41 -34.19
C VAL A 266 -8.26 -12.73 -33.46
N LYS A 267 -7.77 -13.82 -34.01
CA LYS A 267 -7.71 -15.10 -33.32
C LYS A 267 -6.42 -15.18 -32.51
N THR A 268 -6.54 -15.37 -31.20
CA THR A 268 -5.43 -15.51 -30.26
C THR A 268 -5.50 -16.86 -29.54
N GLN A 269 -4.53 -17.16 -28.71
CA GLN A 269 -4.55 -18.33 -27.84
C GLN A 269 -5.68 -18.31 -26.80
N TYR A 270 -6.16 -17.10 -26.44
CA TYR A 270 -7.24 -16.92 -25.45
C TYR A 270 -8.64 -16.97 -26.07
N GLY A 271 -8.75 -16.83 -27.38
CA GLY A 271 -10.03 -16.78 -28.09
C GLY A 271 -10.01 -15.77 -29.24
N TYR A 272 -11.15 -15.16 -29.50
CA TYR A 272 -11.32 -14.15 -30.53
C TYR A 272 -11.40 -12.79 -29.90
N MET A 273 -10.62 -11.84 -30.42
CA MET A 273 -10.51 -10.48 -29.89
C MET A 273 -10.85 -9.43 -30.97
N ILE A 274 -11.43 -8.33 -30.52
CA ILE A 274 -11.66 -7.14 -31.34
C ILE A 274 -11.10 -5.96 -30.54
N PHE A 275 -10.28 -5.13 -31.16
CA PHE A 275 -9.67 -3.97 -30.52
C PHE A 275 -10.26 -2.68 -31.09
N LYS A 276 -10.46 -1.69 -30.23
CA LYS A 276 -10.74 -0.30 -30.61
C LYS A 276 -9.57 0.57 -30.24
N VAL A 277 -9.12 1.40 -31.18
CA VAL A 277 -8.11 2.41 -30.92
C VAL A 277 -8.78 3.66 -30.35
N LEU A 278 -8.54 3.95 -29.08
CA LEU A 278 -9.10 5.12 -28.41
C LEU A 278 -8.22 6.36 -28.63
N GLU A 279 -6.88 6.19 -28.62
CA GLU A 279 -5.91 7.25 -28.83
C GLU A 279 -4.63 6.68 -29.46
N LYS A 280 -3.98 7.45 -30.32
CA LYS A 280 -2.60 7.19 -30.77
C LYS A 280 -1.74 8.37 -30.35
N ARG A 281 -0.67 8.08 -29.61
CA ARG A 281 0.34 9.08 -29.24
C ARG A 281 1.57 8.90 -30.09
N VAL A 282 1.95 9.96 -30.79
CA VAL A 282 3.27 10.07 -31.38
C VAL A 282 4.24 10.43 -30.26
N GLY A 283 5.34 9.70 -30.17
CA GLY A 283 6.38 10.03 -29.19
C GLY A 283 6.84 11.47 -29.39
N GLN A 284 6.85 12.23 -28.31
CA GLN A 284 7.31 13.62 -28.33
C GLN A 284 8.22 13.86 -27.15
N THR A 285 9.39 14.43 -27.39
CA THR A 285 10.18 15.06 -26.35
C THR A 285 9.57 16.43 -26.08
N PRO A 286 8.99 16.68 -24.91
CA PRO A 286 8.39 17.97 -24.60
C PRO A 286 9.47 19.05 -24.56
N THR A 287 9.08 20.29 -24.76
CA THR A 287 9.96 21.43 -24.46
C THR A 287 10.10 21.60 -22.96
N PHE A 288 11.21 22.19 -22.49
CA PHE A 288 11.39 22.47 -21.07
C PHE A 288 10.21 23.26 -20.48
N ASP A 289 9.68 24.24 -21.19
CA ASP A 289 8.60 25.09 -20.70
C ASP A 289 7.29 24.31 -20.45
N GLN A 290 7.05 23.24 -21.21
CA GLN A 290 5.89 22.36 -21.01
C GLN A 290 6.00 21.48 -19.75
N VAL A 291 7.21 21.13 -19.34
CA VAL A 291 7.47 20.19 -18.22
C VAL A 291 8.22 20.83 -17.05
N SER A 292 8.47 22.11 -17.09
CA SER A 292 9.28 22.85 -16.10
C SER A 292 8.85 22.55 -14.65
N ASN A 293 7.53 22.56 -14.37
CA ASN A 293 7.02 22.23 -13.04
C ASN A 293 7.27 20.75 -12.67
N GLN A 294 7.12 19.84 -13.63
CA GLN A 294 7.40 18.42 -13.42
C GLN A 294 8.89 18.20 -13.13
N VAL A 295 9.78 18.86 -13.88
CA VAL A 295 11.23 18.82 -13.65
C VAL A 295 11.55 19.32 -12.24
N MET A 296 11.01 20.49 -11.84
CA MET A 296 11.20 21.05 -10.51
C MET A 296 10.73 20.11 -9.41
N ASN A 297 9.60 19.46 -9.58
CA ASN A 297 9.09 18.48 -8.60
C ASN A 297 10.01 17.26 -8.49
N VAL A 298 10.46 16.70 -9.61
CA VAL A 298 11.40 15.56 -9.62
C VAL A 298 12.70 15.92 -8.91
N MET A 299 13.26 17.10 -9.21
CA MET A 299 14.48 17.60 -8.55
C MET A 299 14.26 17.83 -7.06
N TYR A 300 13.12 18.42 -6.67
CA TYR A 300 12.78 18.64 -5.26
C TYR A 300 12.68 17.32 -4.51
N ASP A 301 11.98 16.32 -5.07
CA ASP A 301 11.84 14.97 -4.46
C ASP A 301 13.17 14.24 -4.32
N GLN A 302 14.08 14.40 -5.26
CA GLN A 302 15.42 13.83 -5.17
C GLN A 302 16.24 14.54 -4.08
N ARG A 303 16.17 15.88 -4.04
CA ARG A 303 16.91 16.69 -3.09
C ARG A 303 16.44 16.47 -1.67
N ILE A 304 15.12 16.47 -1.45
CA ILE A 304 14.54 16.26 -0.11
C ILE A 304 14.93 14.88 0.46
N ARG A 305 14.92 13.82 -0.36
CA ARG A 305 15.37 12.49 0.08
C ARG A 305 16.84 12.44 0.49
N SER A 306 17.70 13.15 -0.25
CA SER A 306 19.13 13.23 0.06
C SER A 306 19.38 14.01 1.35
N ASP A 307 18.78 15.19 1.44
CA ASP A 307 19.00 16.13 2.55
C ASP A 307 18.35 15.58 3.84
N LEU A 308 17.20 14.89 3.75
CA LEU A 308 16.58 14.20 4.88
C LEU A 308 17.49 13.12 5.46
N ARG A 309 18.15 12.31 4.62
CA ARG A 309 19.13 11.34 5.12
C ARG A 309 20.26 11.99 5.90
N GLY A 310 20.80 13.09 5.38
CA GLY A 310 21.82 13.87 6.09
C GLY A 310 21.31 14.44 7.42
N PHE A 311 20.08 14.96 7.43
CA PHE A 311 19.44 15.47 8.63
C PHE A 311 19.19 14.38 9.68
N LEU A 312 18.65 13.23 9.29
CA LEU A 312 18.44 12.08 10.18
C LEU A 312 19.77 11.56 10.74
N THR A 313 20.81 11.46 9.92
CA THR A 313 22.17 11.10 10.39
C THR A 313 22.66 12.07 11.46
N LYS A 314 22.43 13.38 11.27
CA LYS A 314 22.77 14.37 12.29
C LYS A 314 21.99 14.15 13.59
N LEU A 315 20.66 13.98 13.53
CA LEU A 315 19.83 13.74 14.71
C LEU A 315 20.28 12.48 15.46
N ARG A 316 20.64 11.40 14.74
CA ARG A 316 21.16 10.17 15.32
C ARG A 316 22.47 10.38 16.07
N ASN A 317 23.40 11.12 15.47
CA ASN A 317 24.70 11.44 16.10
C ASN A 317 24.56 12.32 17.37
N GLU A 318 23.50 13.11 17.45
CA GLU A 318 23.17 13.96 18.60
C GLU A 318 22.33 13.23 19.66
N SER A 319 21.94 11.97 19.43
CA SER A 319 21.04 11.19 20.28
C SER A 319 21.71 9.97 20.87
N SER A 320 21.25 9.56 22.06
CA SER A 320 21.62 8.28 22.66
C SER A 320 20.66 7.19 22.19
N ILE A 321 21.14 6.29 21.36
CA ILE A 321 20.36 5.14 20.82
C ILE A 321 21.00 3.87 21.36
N ARG A 322 20.22 3.05 22.07
CA ARG A 322 20.63 1.73 22.61
C ARG A 322 19.64 0.68 22.22
N LEU A 323 20.12 -0.47 21.73
CA LEU A 323 19.32 -1.59 21.30
C LEU A 323 19.41 -2.76 22.28
N ALA A 324 18.32 -3.52 22.40
CA ALA A 324 18.37 -4.79 23.08
C ALA A 324 19.10 -5.84 22.23
N PRO A 325 19.75 -6.85 22.86
CA PRO A 325 20.41 -7.93 22.14
C PRO A 325 19.48 -8.62 21.12
N GLY A 326 19.98 -8.84 19.91
CA GLY A 326 19.25 -9.47 18.80
C GLY A 326 18.49 -8.52 17.87
N PHE A 327 18.54 -7.20 18.14
CA PHE A 327 18.00 -6.18 17.24
C PHE A 327 19.11 -5.43 16.54
N VAL A 328 18.86 -5.02 15.31
CA VAL A 328 19.82 -4.28 14.46
C VAL A 328 19.17 -3.01 13.94
N ASP A 329 19.86 -1.90 14.10
CA ASP A 329 19.50 -0.62 13.50
C ASP A 329 20.37 -0.40 12.24
N THR A 330 19.77 -0.56 11.07
CA THR A 330 20.45 -0.35 9.78
C THR A 330 20.80 1.11 9.50
N GLY A 331 20.33 2.04 10.31
CA GLY A 331 20.64 3.47 10.23
C GLY A 331 21.73 3.93 11.18
N ALA A 332 22.30 3.04 11.99
CA ALA A 332 23.37 3.40 12.90
C ALA A 332 24.61 3.91 12.15
N PRO A 333 25.29 4.95 12.66
CA PRO A 333 26.55 5.43 12.09
C PRO A 333 27.61 4.31 12.09
N PRO A 334 28.50 4.26 11.09
CA PRO A 334 29.59 3.31 11.09
C PRO A 334 30.45 3.44 12.36
N GLY A 335 30.57 2.35 13.13
CA GLY A 335 31.36 2.32 14.38
C GLY A 335 30.62 2.69 15.66
N GLY A 336 29.30 2.92 15.60
CA GLY A 336 28.45 3.04 16.78
C GLY A 336 28.33 1.68 17.50
N ASP A 337 28.69 1.67 18.80
CA ASP A 337 28.50 0.48 19.63
C ASP A 337 26.99 0.28 19.84
N GLN A 338 26.44 -0.82 19.27
CA GLN A 338 25.00 -1.10 19.29
C GLN A 338 24.61 -2.04 20.44
N SER A 339 25.57 -2.47 21.26
CA SER A 339 25.33 -3.43 22.35
C SER A 339 25.98 -2.99 23.67
N ASP A 340 25.16 -2.80 24.66
CA ASP A 340 25.50 -3.02 26.08
C ASP A 340 24.60 -4.11 26.66
#